data_aa3fe0a6ce16fdbfdf7c1ddbbe6d52e7
#
_entry.id   aa3fe0a6ce16fdbfdf7c1ddbbe6d52e7
#
_cell.length_a   1.000
_cell.length_b   1.000
_cell.length_c   1.000
_cell.angle_alpha   90.00
_cell.angle_beta   90.00
_cell.angle_gamma   90.00
#
_symmetry.space_group_name_H-M   'P 1'
#
loop_
_entity.id
_entity.type
_entity.pdbx_description
1 polymer ?
#
loop_
_entity_poly.entity_id
_entity_poly.type
_entity_poly.pdbx_seq_one_letter_code
_entity_poly.pdbx_strand_id
1 'polypeptide(L)'
;AEEFLGSNAVFLELDLSKSSSINQFVNQINSDYSEIDVLYNNAGLIYRDFELTEEGYESMIAVNYFGSFRLALMLLENLHRSSGRIVQVTSLSMYLARTFNLSSLHSKDSFSPSSRYNFTNLLRSMFAIELENKLKKTSISVATAHPGVTKSRQSRPYEVKKIKKS
;
A
#
# COMPACT_ATOMS: atom_id res chain seq x y z
N ALA A 1 -1.22 -16.68 11.48
CA ALA A 1 -2.36 -16.52 10.56
C ALA A 1 -3.10 -17.86 10.43
N GLU A 2 -2.42 -18.96 10.18
CA GLU A 2 -3.03 -20.31 10.07
C GLU A 2 -3.82 -20.72 11.31
N GLU A 3 -3.35 -20.34 12.50
CA GLU A 3 -4.01 -20.64 13.77
C GLU A 3 -5.40 -19.97 13.90
N PHE A 4 -5.64 -18.86 13.21
CA PHE A 4 -6.90 -18.11 13.23
C PHE A 4 -7.81 -18.35 12.02
N LEU A 5 -7.24 -18.66 10.85
CA LEU A 5 -7.95 -18.75 9.58
C LEU A 5 -8.16 -20.21 9.11
N GLY A 6 -7.55 -21.17 9.81
CA GLY A 6 -7.63 -22.57 9.45
C GLY A 6 -6.96 -22.89 8.10
N SER A 7 -7.31 -24.04 7.53
CA SER A 7 -6.74 -24.55 6.28
C SER A 7 -7.09 -23.76 5.01
N ASN A 8 -7.92 -22.73 5.11
CA ASN A 8 -8.39 -21.93 3.97
C ASN A 8 -7.54 -20.68 3.71
N ALA A 9 -6.48 -20.45 4.50
CA ALA A 9 -5.58 -19.30 4.30
C ALA A 9 -4.35 -19.72 3.50
N VAL A 10 -4.08 -18.99 2.41
CA VAL A 10 -2.86 -19.16 1.61
C VAL A 10 -1.95 -17.95 1.87
N PHE A 11 -0.68 -18.22 2.15
CA PHE A 11 0.34 -17.19 2.29
C PHE A 11 1.15 -17.07 1.00
N LEU A 12 1.21 -15.86 0.44
CA LEU A 12 2.03 -15.51 -0.73
C LEU A 12 2.94 -14.34 -0.38
N GLU A 13 4.19 -14.40 -0.84
CA GLU A 13 5.16 -13.33 -0.65
C GLU A 13 4.84 -12.13 -1.56
N LEU A 14 4.87 -10.92 -0.99
CA LEU A 14 4.65 -9.68 -1.71
C LEU A 14 5.46 -8.54 -1.10
N ASP A 15 6.40 -7.98 -1.85
CA ASP A 15 7.12 -6.77 -1.53
C ASP A 15 6.63 -5.61 -2.42
N LEU A 16 5.86 -4.70 -1.85
CA LEU A 16 5.29 -3.55 -2.57
C LEU A 16 6.35 -2.50 -2.98
N SER A 17 7.57 -2.60 -2.47
CA SER A 17 8.68 -1.73 -2.88
C SER A 17 9.33 -2.15 -4.19
N LYS A 18 8.99 -3.35 -4.71
CA LYS A 18 9.63 -3.97 -5.87
C LYS A 18 8.61 -4.32 -6.95
N SER A 19 8.74 -3.72 -8.12
CA SER A 19 7.88 -4.03 -9.27
C SER A 19 7.95 -5.50 -9.69
N SER A 20 9.13 -6.14 -9.57
CA SER A 20 9.33 -7.56 -9.86
C SER A 20 8.51 -8.46 -8.91
N SER A 21 8.51 -8.16 -7.62
CA SER A 21 7.72 -8.90 -6.63
C SER A 21 6.22 -8.77 -6.87
N ILE A 22 5.76 -7.55 -7.18
CA ILE A 22 4.34 -7.33 -7.53
C ILE A 22 3.95 -8.14 -8.77
N ASN A 23 4.79 -8.15 -9.81
CA ASN A 23 4.53 -8.93 -11.03
C ASN A 23 4.46 -10.44 -10.74
N GLN A 24 5.41 -10.97 -9.95
CA GLN A 24 5.41 -12.39 -9.57
C GLN A 24 4.15 -12.75 -8.77
N PHE A 25 3.79 -11.92 -7.80
CA PHE A 25 2.58 -12.12 -7.01
C PHE A 25 1.32 -12.13 -7.88
N VAL A 26 1.16 -11.16 -8.80
CA VAL A 26 0.01 -11.09 -9.70
C VAL A 26 -0.05 -12.28 -10.65
N ASN A 27 1.10 -12.72 -11.19
CA ASN A 27 1.17 -13.91 -12.03
C ASN A 27 0.72 -15.16 -11.27
N GLN A 28 1.14 -15.32 -10.01
CA GLN A 28 0.70 -16.42 -9.16
C GLN A 28 -0.81 -16.36 -8.89
N ILE A 29 -1.34 -15.18 -8.54
CA ILE A 29 -2.79 -14.99 -8.37
C ILE A 29 -3.54 -15.36 -9.65
N ASN A 30 -3.11 -14.90 -10.80
CA ASN A 30 -3.76 -15.19 -12.07
C ASN A 30 -3.72 -16.68 -12.47
N SER A 31 -2.67 -17.40 -12.03
CA SER A 31 -2.55 -18.84 -12.24
C SER A 31 -3.51 -19.62 -11.34
N ASP A 32 -3.63 -19.23 -10.09
CA ASP A 32 -4.31 -20.02 -9.06
C ASP A 32 -5.77 -19.62 -8.87
N TYR A 33 -6.11 -18.35 -9.19
CA TYR A 33 -7.44 -17.78 -8.92
C TYR A 33 -7.94 -16.97 -10.11
N SER A 34 -9.13 -17.31 -10.59
CA SER A 34 -9.79 -16.56 -11.68
C SER A 34 -10.46 -15.28 -11.20
N GLU A 35 -10.86 -15.23 -9.94
CA GLU A 35 -11.70 -14.17 -9.35
C GLU A 35 -11.13 -13.72 -7.99
N ILE A 36 -11.38 -12.46 -7.66
CA ILE A 36 -11.07 -11.85 -6.35
C ILE A 36 -12.28 -11.05 -5.90
N ASP A 37 -12.88 -11.43 -4.78
CA ASP A 37 -14.05 -10.72 -4.24
C ASP A 37 -13.65 -9.41 -3.57
N VAL A 38 -12.53 -9.39 -2.82
CA VAL A 38 -12.09 -8.19 -2.11
C VAL A 38 -10.58 -8.08 -2.10
N LEU A 39 -10.07 -6.93 -2.54
CA LEU A 39 -8.67 -6.53 -2.39
C LEU A 39 -8.55 -5.51 -1.25
N TYR A 40 -7.91 -5.91 -0.14
CA TYR A 40 -7.56 -5.00 0.95
C TYR A 40 -6.14 -4.46 0.77
N ASN A 41 -5.99 -3.25 0.27
CA ASN A 41 -4.73 -2.52 0.25
C ASN A 41 -4.45 -1.92 1.63
N ASN A 42 -4.12 -2.80 2.58
CA ASN A 42 -3.88 -2.44 3.98
C ASN A 42 -2.41 -2.12 4.26
N ALA A 43 -1.49 -2.76 3.58
CA ALA A 43 -0.05 -2.59 3.82
C ALA A 43 0.36 -1.11 3.73
N GLY A 44 1.19 -0.70 4.67
CA GLY A 44 1.72 0.65 4.75
C GLY A 44 2.77 0.73 5.86
N LEU A 45 3.68 1.67 5.73
CA LEU A 45 4.78 1.84 6.66
C LEU A 45 5.08 3.33 6.88
N ILE A 46 5.79 3.60 7.97
CA ILE A 46 6.41 4.88 8.25
C ILE A 46 7.90 4.65 8.55
N TYR A 47 8.77 5.19 7.70
CA TYR A 47 10.20 5.22 7.94
C TYR A 47 10.61 6.54 8.59
N ARG A 48 11.61 6.47 9.47
CA ARG A 48 12.19 7.65 10.10
C ARG A 48 13.30 8.26 9.27
N ASP A 49 14.02 7.42 8.54
CA ASP A 49 15.14 7.81 7.70
C ASP A 49 14.72 7.85 6.23
N PHE A 50 15.39 8.70 5.48
CA PHE A 50 15.21 8.75 4.03
C PHE A 50 15.92 7.56 3.39
N GLU A 51 15.16 6.75 2.67
CA GLU A 51 15.67 5.60 1.92
C GLU A 51 15.05 5.59 0.53
N LEU A 52 15.83 5.17 -0.46
CA LEU A 52 15.36 4.90 -1.81
C LEU A 52 15.24 3.40 -2.03
N THR A 53 14.24 2.99 -2.79
CA THR A 53 14.14 1.62 -3.32
C THR A 53 15.19 1.37 -4.39
N GLU A 54 15.38 0.10 -4.78
CA GLU A 54 16.26 -0.26 -5.91
C GLU A 54 15.85 0.43 -7.23
N GLU A 55 14.57 0.80 -7.36
CA GLU A 55 14.02 1.52 -8.51
C GLU A 55 14.17 3.05 -8.41
N GLY A 56 14.79 3.55 -7.34
CA GLY A 56 15.07 4.99 -7.12
C GLY A 56 13.90 5.80 -6.55
N TYR A 57 12.84 5.17 -6.08
CA TYR A 57 11.72 5.85 -5.43
C TYR A 57 11.93 5.97 -3.92
N GLU A 58 11.48 7.05 -3.31
CA GLU A 58 11.44 7.15 -1.85
C GLU A 58 10.53 6.07 -1.27
N SER A 59 11.03 5.36 -0.25
CA SER A 59 10.46 4.08 0.20
C SER A 59 9.01 4.16 0.69
N MET A 60 8.60 5.24 1.37
CA MET A 60 7.20 5.39 1.78
C MET A 60 6.27 5.63 0.58
N ILE A 61 6.71 6.42 -0.40
CA ILE A 61 5.96 6.63 -1.64
C ILE A 61 5.84 5.32 -2.41
N ALA A 62 6.95 4.58 -2.52
CA ALA A 62 6.98 3.30 -3.22
C ALA A 62 6.00 2.31 -2.62
N VAL A 63 6.08 2.06 -1.31
CA VAL A 63 5.25 1.04 -0.64
C VAL A 63 3.82 1.51 -0.45
N ASN A 64 3.65 2.71 0.16
CA ASN A 64 2.32 3.15 0.56
C ASN A 64 1.44 3.57 -0.62
N TYR A 65 2.03 4.01 -1.72
CA TYR A 65 1.27 4.50 -2.87
C TYR A 65 1.53 3.71 -4.14
N PHE A 66 2.72 3.74 -4.72
CA PHE A 66 2.96 3.12 -6.03
C PHE A 66 2.71 1.61 -6.04
N GLY A 67 3.16 0.89 -5.01
CA GLY A 67 2.96 -0.55 -4.92
C GLY A 67 1.48 -0.93 -4.82
N SER A 68 0.73 -0.27 -3.93
CA SER A 68 -0.71 -0.52 -3.79
C SER A 68 -1.52 -0.08 -5.02
N PHE A 69 -1.13 1.03 -5.64
CA PHE A 69 -1.69 1.52 -6.91
C PHE A 69 -1.50 0.49 -8.02
N ARG A 70 -0.25 0.05 -8.24
CA ARG A 70 0.08 -0.94 -9.27
C ARG A 70 -0.64 -2.26 -9.06
N LEU A 71 -0.61 -2.77 -7.82
CA LEU A 71 -1.30 -4.01 -7.46
C LEU A 71 -2.79 -3.95 -7.78
N ALA A 72 -3.47 -2.88 -7.38
CA ALA A 72 -4.89 -2.70 -7.66
C ALA A 72 -5.20 -2.72 -9.15
N LEU A 73 -4.41 -1.99 -9.96
CA LEU A 73 -4.62 -1.93 -11.40
C LEU A 73 -4.38 -3.27 -12.10
N MET A 74 -3.36 -4.03 -11.66
CA MET A 74 -3.04 -5.33 -12.25
C MET A 74 -4.06 -6.43 -11.92
N LEU A 75 -4.82 -6.28 -10.85
CA LEU A 75 -5.86 -7.24 -10.42
C LEU A 75 -7.29 -6.83 -10.83
N LEU A 76 -7.47 -5.75 -11.60
CA LEU A 76 -8.80 -5.27 -11.99
C LEU A 76 -9.62 -6.32 -12.73
N GLU A 77 -9.01 -7.15 -13.57
CA GLU A 77 -9.73 -8.17 -14.33
C GLU A 77 -10.31 -9.26 -13.41
N ASN A 78 -9.52 -9.70 -12.41
CA ASN A 78 -9.98 -10.69 -11.43
C ASN A 78 -11.13 -10.12 -10.56
N LEU A 79 -11.02 -8.84 -10.16
CA LEU A 79 -12.07 -8.13 -9.43
C LEU A 79 -13.34 -7.91 -10.28
N HIS A 80 -13.18 -7.66 -11.58
CA HIS A 80 -14.31 -7.46 -12.48
C HIS A 80 -15.15 -8.72 -12.63
N ARG A 81 -14.53 -9.88 -12.70
CA ARG A 81 -15.21 -11.18 -12.83
C ARG A 81 -16.12 -11.50 -11.63
N SER A 82 -15.69 -11.13 -10.42
CA SER A 82 -16.45 -11.37 -9.19
C SER A 82 -17.42 -10.25 -8.81
N SER A 83 -17.45 -9.13 -9.54
CA SER A 83 -18.09 -7.89 -9.08
C SER A 83 -17.48 -7.38 -7.76
N GLY A 84 -16.17 -7.47 -7.67
CA GLY A 84 -15.40 -7.34 -6.45
C GLY A 84 -15.28 -5.91 -5.89
N ARG A 85 -14.55 -5.81 -4.80
CA ARG A 85 -14.33 -4.56 -4.08
C ARG A 85 -12.86 -4.30 -3.82
N ILE A 86 -12.44 -3.04 -3.97
CA ILE A 86 -11.14 -2.56 -3.52
C ILE A 86 -11.34 -1.72 -2.26
N VAL A 87 -10.65 -2.09 -1.18
CA VAL A 87 -10.62 -1.31 0.07
C VAL A 87 -9.23 -0.72 0.25
N GLN A 88 -9.13 0.60 0.11
CA GLN A 88 -7.89 1.33 0.33
C GLN A 88 -7.82 1.78 1.78
N VAL A 89 -6.96 1.15 2.58
CA VAL A 89 -6.76 1.56 3.97
C VAL A 89 -5.90 2.82 4.01
N THR A 90 -6.42 3.87 4.61
CA THR A 90 -5.80 5.20 4.70
C THR A 90 -5.63 5.62 6.16
N SER A 91 -5.26 6.87 6.40
CA SER A 91 -5.17 7.45 7.75
C SER A 91 -5.77 8.84 7.79
N LEU A 92 -6.41 9.21 8.90
CA LEU A 92 -6.84 10.59 9.16
C LEU A 92 -5.67 11.59 9.10
N SER A 93 -4.43 11.11 9.19
CA SER A 93 -3.25 11.93 9.00
C SER A 93 -3.19 12.61 7.62
N MET A 94 -3.96 12.13 6.63
CA MET A 94 -4.09 12.78 5.32
C MET A 94 -4.58 14.23 5.41
N TYR A 95 -5.39 14.58 6.43
CA TYR A 95 -5.85 15.96 6.65
C TYR A 95 -4.74 16.91 7.13
N LEU A 96 -3.61 16.34 7.57
CA LEU A 96 -2.41 17.09 7.94
C LEU A 96 -1.42 17.23 6.77
N ALA A 97 -1.73 16.64 5.61
CA ALA A 97 -0.91 16.77 4.42
C ALA A 97 -0.92 18.22 3.94
N ARG A 98 0.28 18.80 3.81
CA ARG A 98 0.47 20.13 3.24
C ARG A 98 0.73 20.04 1.74
N THR A 99 0.67 21.17 1.05
CA THR A 99 1.08 21.29 -0.35
C THR A 99 2.46 20.66 -0.54
N PHE A 100 2.58 19.75 -1.47
CA PHE A 100 3.79 18.99 -1.71
C PHE A 100 4.35 19.33 -3.09
N ASN A 101 5.66 19.59 -3.14
CA ASN A 101 6.34 19.76 -4.41
C ASN A 101 6.74 18.39 -4.96
N LEU A 102 6.14 17.96 -6.05
CA LEU A 102 6.39 16.67 -6.67
C LEU A 102 7.86 16.50 -7.08
N SER A 103 8.55 17.56 -7.48
CA SER A 103 9.96 17.49 -7.84
C SER A 103 10.88 17.18 -6.67
N SER A 104 10.42 17.38 -5.42
CA SER A 104 11.18 17.08 -4.21
C SER A 104 10.86 15.72 -3.58
N LEU A 105 10.02 14.88 -4.23
CA LEU A 105 9.62 13.58 -3.70
C LEU A 105 10.81 12.67 -3.37
N HIS A 106 11.86 12.75 -4.17
CA HIS A 106 13.05 11.91 -4.04
C HIS A 106 14.26 12.67 -3.47
N SER A 107 14.02 13.84 -2.84
CA SER A 107 15.09 14.62 -2.21
C SER A 107 15.15 14.35 -0.70
N LYS A 108 16.34 14.03 -0.22
CA LYS A 108 16.63 13.84 1.21
C LYS A 108 16.44 15.15 1.99
N ASP A 109 16.79 16.29 1.40
CA ASP A 109 16.75 17.60 2.07
C ASP A 109 15.33 18.05 2.41
N SER A 110 14.35 17.61 1.64
CA SER A 110 12.93 17.89 1.86
C SER A 110 12.19 16.79 2.62
N PHE A 111 12.90 15.74 3.06
CA PHE A 111 12.29 14.60 3.71
C PHE A 111 11.90 14.91 5.14
N SER A 112 10.65 14.67 5.47
CA SER A 112 10.12 14.64 6.83
C SER A 112 9.21 13.43 6.98
N PRO A 113 9.51 12.50 7.90
CA PRO A 113 8.75 11.25 8.05
C PRO A 113 7.24 11.45 8.17
N SER A 114 6.83 12.34 9.05
CA SER A 114 5.40 12.61 9.27
C SER A 114 4.74 13.29 8.07
N SER A 115 5.40 14.28 7.46
CA SER A 115 4.88 14.94 6.26
C SER A 115 4.76 13.96 5.10
N ARG A 116 5.76 13.09 4.91
CA ARG A 116 5.75 12.06 3.88
C ARG A 116 4.63 11.05 4.10
N TYR A 117 4.48 10.55 5.33
CA TYR A 117 3.40 9.65 5.69
C TYR A 117 2.02 10.26 5.46
N ASN A 118 1.80 11.50 5.91
CA ASN A 118 0.55 12.23 5.70
C ASN A 118 0.24 12.35 4.20
N PHE A 119 1.25 12.71 3.41
CA PHE A 119 1.11 12.86 1.96
C PHE A 119 0.80 11.54 1.26
N THR A 120 1.45 10.41 1.63
CA THR A 120 1.14 9.12 1.04
C THR A 120 -0.31 8.68 1.32
N ASN A 121 -0.84 8.98 2.52
CA ASN A 121 -2.25 8.70 2.83
C ASN A 121 -3.22 9.59 2.05
N LEU A 122 -2.86 10.85 1.78
CA LEU A 122 -3.64 11.71 0.89
C LEU A 122 -3.66 11.13 -0.52
N LEU A 123 -2.50 10.73 -1.07
CA LEU A 123 -2.42 10.12 -2.41
C LEU A 123 -3.28 8.85 -2.50
N ARG A 124 -3.26 7.99 -1.47
CA ARG A 124 -4.10 6.78 -1.40
C ARG A 124 -5.59 7.13 -1.48
N SER A 125 -6.01 8.18 -0.78
CA SER A 125 -7.41 8.63 -0.78
C SER A 125 -7.82 9.22 -2.14
N MET A 126 -6.96 10.06 -2.73
CA MET A 126 -7.17 10.61 -4.07
C MET A 126 -7.25 9.51 -5.13
N PHE A 127 -6.36 8.53 -5.05
CA PHE A 127 -6.39 7.35 -5.94
C PHE A 127 -7.71 6.60 -5.83
N ALA A 128 -8.19 6.32 -4.61
CA ALA A 128 -9.46 5.63 -4.42
C ALA A 128 -10.64 6.37 -5.04
N ILE A 129 -10.70 7.71 -4.86
CA ILE A 129 -11.75 8.56 -5.44
C ILE A 129 -11.68 8.52 -6.97
N GLU A 130 -10.50 8.68 -7.55
CA GLU A 130 -10.32 8.68 -8.99
C GLU A 130 -10.62 7.29 -9.58
N LEU A 131 -10.17 6.22 -8.92
CA LEU A 131 -10.45 4.85 -9.35
C LEU A 131 -11.94 4.54 -9.32
N GLU A 132 -12.66 4.93 -8.25
CA GLU A 132 -14.13 4.81 -8.18
C GLU A 132 -14.80 5.53 -9.33
N ASN A 133 -14.36 6.77 -9.63
CA ASN A 133 -14.90 7.53 -10.75
C ASN A 133 -14.68 6.84 -12.10
N LYS A 134 -13.52 6.24 -12.31
CA LYS A 134 -13.21 5.51 -13.56
C LYS A 134 -13.98 4.21 -13.68
N LEU A 135 -14.26 3.56 -12.56
CA LEU A 135 -14.94 2.27 -12.51
C LEU A 135 -16.47 2.35 -12.40
N LYS A 136 -17.07 3.55 -12.38
CA LYS A 136 -18.53 3.76 -12.25
C LYS A 136 -19.43 2.95 -13.20
N LYS A 137 -18.90 2.57 -14.37
CA LYS A 137 -19.63 1.78 -15.36
C LYS A 137 -19.31 0.28 -15.30
N THR A 138 -18.58 -0.15 -14.28
CA THR A 138 -18.23 -1.54 -14.04
C THR A 138 -18.93 -2.05 -12.79
N SER A 139 -18.79 -3.34 -12.51
CA SER A 139 -19.29 -3.97 -11.28
C SER A 139 -18.38 -3.80 -10.05
N ILE A 140 -17.19 -3.23 -10.23
CA ILE A 140 -16.21 -3.06 -9.15
C ILE A 140 -16.56 -1.83 -8.31
N SER A 141 -16.54 -1.97 -7.00
CA SER A 141 -16.67 -0.86 -6.05
C SER A 141 -15.33 -0.53 -5.38
N VAL A 142 -15.10 0.76 -5.08
CA VAL A 142 -13.90 1.21 -4.37
C VAL A 142 -14.30 1.94 -3.09
N ALA A 143 -13.63 1.65 -1.99
CA ALA A 143 -13.87 2.30 -0.71
C ALA A 143 -12.56 2.67 -0.03
N THR A 144 -12.60 3.67 0.84
CA THR A 144 -11.53 3.98 1.78
C THR A 144 -11.93 3.56 3.19
N ALA A 145 -10.95 3.11 3.98
CA ALA A 145 -11.17 2.77 5.37
C ALA A 145 -10.07 3.38 6.25
N HIS A 146 -10.44 3.86 7.44
CA HIS A 146 -9.49 4.28 8.46
C HIS A 146 -9.59 3.33 9.67
N PRO A 147 -8.50 2.63 10.06
CA PRO A 147 -8.54 1.59 11.08
C PRO A 147 -8.60 2.12 12.52
N GLY A 148 -8.68 3.44 12.72
CA GLY A 148 -8.52 4.05 14.03
C GLY A 148 -7.05 4.13 14.48
N VAL A 149 -6.85 4.46 15.77
CA VAL A 149 -5.51 4.46 16.38
C VAL A 149 -5.20 3.06 16.87
N THR A 150 -4.28 2.38 16.22
CA THR A 150 -3.91 1.00 16.53
C THR A 150 -2.57 0.93 17.26
N LYS A 151 -2.45 0.01 18.23
CA LYS A 151 -1.15 -0.37 18.80
C LYS A 151 -0.45 -1.32 17.84
N SER A 152 0.37 -0.77 16.95
CA SER A 152 1.16 -1.57 15.99
C SER A 152 2.67 -1.35 16.22
N ARG A 153 3.50 -2.08 15.48
CA ARG A 153 4.95 -1.85 15.48
C ARG A 153 5.30 -0.44 14.96
N GLN A 154 4.46 0.15 14.14
CA GLN A 154 4.64 1.53 13.64
C GLN A 154 4.50 2.59 14.75
N SER A 155 3.69 2.30 15.77
CA SER A 155 3.47 3.20 16.92
C SER A 155 4.48 3.02 18.06
N ARG A 156 5.32 1.97 18.02
CA ARG A 156 6.37 1.76 19.02
C ARG A 156 7.62 2.56 18.65
N PRO A 157 8.32 3.16 19.65
CA PRO A 157 9.67 3.68 19.42
C PRO A 157 10.53 2.53 18.89
N TYR A 158 11.19 2.76 17.77
CA TYR A 158 12.08 1.76 17.16
C TYR A 158 13.29 1.58 18.08
N GLU A 159 13.34 0.51 18.86
CA GLU A 159 14.57 0.08 19.50
C GLU A 159 15.50 -0.48 18.42
N VAL A 160 16.44 0.32 17.99
CA VAL A 160 17.56 -0.14 17.16
C VAL A 160 18.36 -1.13 18.00
N LYS A 161 18.10 -2.42 17.88
CA LYS A 161 19.05 -3.43 18.32
C LYS A 161 20.30 -3.25 17.48
N LYS A 162 21.33 -2.59 18.06
CA LYS A 162 22.67 -2.60 17.49
C LYS A 162 23.09 -4.04 17.33
N ILE A 163 23.07 -4.53 16.09
CA ILE A 163 23.70 -5.81 15.75
C ILE A 163 25.18 -5.58 16.00
N LYS A 164 25.69 -6.11 17.13
CA LYS A 164 27.12 -6.17 17.38
C LYS A 164 27.71 -7.02 16.26
N LYS A 165 28.49 -6.39 15.37
CA LYS A 165 29.39 -7.12 14.49
C LYS A 165 30.40 -7.82 15.39
N SER A 166 30.29 -9.14 15.48
CA SER A 166 31.35 -10.03 15.97
C SER A 166 32.31 -10.32 14.82
#